data_528aad9f918c54b28c9693e4322aee12
#
_entry.id   528aad9f918c54b28c9693e4322aee12
#
_cell.length_a   1.000
_cell.length_b   1.000
_cell.length_c   1.000
_cell.angle_alpha   90.00
_cell.angle_beta   90.00
_cell.angle_gamma   90.00
#
_symmetry.space_group_name_H-M   'P 1'
#
loop_
_entity.id
_entity.type
_entity.pdbx_description
1 polymer ?
#
loop_
_entity_poly.entity_id
_entity_poly.type
_entity_poly.pdbx_seq_one_letter_code
_entity_poly.pdbx_strand_id
1 'polypeptide(L)'
;GSGHIGEKATFLFSARQSYLQMLFKLLGLPFLPNYIDAQAKVRIRFSQRDELTVLALAGIDNMRLNTDEKGEETEYLLSYLPRLRQETFTVGASYRHYAGRHAQTVTLSHSYLNNRNTKYLGNDESSEDNLTLRLRAVKQKTSLRAENRSHLGRWTLREGVELSYSHYTNRTFRRFFAEQAGTLNYRTRLGLTGWGAFVAADYASADDQLTVSAGIRADGSDFSAETARPWHQLSPRASVRYALSERWTVAASAGLYYQLPPFTALGFENGQG
;
A
#
# COMPACT_ATOMS: atom_id res chain seq x y z
N GLY A 1 -23.16 5.02 -3.81
CA GLY A 1 -23.82 6.23 -4.25
C GLY A 1 -22.86 7.30 -4.70
N SER A 2 -23.29 8.14 -5.60
CA SER A 2 -22.54 9.32 -6.05
C SER A 2 -23.52 10.45 -6.36
N GLY A 3 -23.06 11.69 -6.25
CA GLY A 3 -23.92 12.84 -6.49
C GLY A 3 -23.17 14.16 -6.39
N HIS A 4 -23.97 15.23 -6.41
CA HIS A 4 -23.50 16.61 -6.27
C HIS A 4 -24.03 17.21 -4.98
N ILE A 5 -23.23 18.06 -4.35
CA ILE A 5 -23.61 18.91 -3.23
C ILE A 5 -23.48 20.35 -3.72
N GLY A 6 -24.60 20.93 -4.15
CA GLY A 6 -24.60 22.20 -4.87
C GLY A 6 -23.81 22.10 -6.20
N GLU A 7 -23.36 23.23 -6.73
CA GLU A 7 -22.65 23.31 -8.00
C GLU A 7 -21.13 23.04 -7.89
N LYS A 8 -20.57 23.10 -6.69
CA LYS A 8 -19.13 23.10 -6.45
C LYS A 8 -18.57 21.80 -5.90
N ALA A 9 -19.41 20.91 -5.38
CA ALA A 9 -18.94 19.68 -4.76
C ALA A 9 -19.55 18.44 -5.39
N THR A 10 -18.75 17.42 -5.58
CA THR A 10 -19.15 16.08 -5.98
C THR A 10 -18.71 15.08 -4.93
N PHE A 11 -19.49 14.04 -4.70
CA PHE A 11 -19.11 12.95 -3.81
C PHE A 11 -19.36 11.59 -4.45
N LEU A 12 -18.59 10.62 -3.98
CA LEU A 12 -18.78 9.20 -4.23
C LEU A 12 -18.61 8.48 -2.90
N PHE A 13 -19.53 7.59 -2.62
CA PHE A 13 -19.47 6.69 -1.46
C PHE A 13 -19.80 5.27 -1.90
N SER A 14 -19.08 4.29 -1.40
CA SER A 14 -19.35 2.86 -1.58
C SER A 14 -19.01 2.11 -0.30
N ALA A 15 -19.89 1.20 0.09
CA ALA A 15 -19.64 0.22 1.13
C ALA A 15 -20.00 -1.17 0.58
N ARG A 16 -19.17 -2.15 0.85
CA ARG A 16 -19.33 -3.53 0.36
C ARG A 16 -19.05 -4.52 1.47
N GLN A 17 -19.77 -5.62 1.43
CA GLN A 17 -19.54 -6.79 2.26
C GLN A 17 -19.42 -8.03 1.36
N SER A 18 -18.45 -8.86 1.62
CA SER A 18 -18.26 -10.13 0.91
C SER A 18 -19.21 -11.21 1.44
N TYR A 19 -19.78 -11.98 0.54
CA TYR A 19 -20.49 -13.22 0.83
C TYR A 19 -19.64 -14.47 0.53
N LEU A 20 -18.35 -14.29 0.30
CA LEU A 20 -17.43 -15.36 -0.11
C LEU A 20 -17.33 -16.49 0.92
N GLN A 21 -17.53 -16.17 2.21
CA GLN A 21 -17.59 -17.14 3.29
C GLN A 21 -18.65 -18.22 3.06
N MET A 22 -19.85 -17.83 2.57
CA MET A 22 -20.92 -18.82 2.27
C MET A 22 -20.52 -19.75 1.14
N LEU A 23 -19.96 -19.20 0.05
CA LEU A 23 -19.49 -19.99 -1.08
C LEU A 23 -18.40 -20.98 -0.67
N PHE A 24 -17.41 -20.52 0.12
CA PHE A 24 -16.31 -21.36 0.56
C PHE A 24 -16.76 -22.47 1.50
N LYS A 25 -17.75 -22.17 2.36
CA LYS A 25 -18.37 -23.20 3.20
C LYS A 25 -19.12 -24.25 2.38
N LEU A 26 -19.86 -23.84 1.34
CA LEU A 26 -20.55 -24.77 0.43
C LEU A 26 -19.59 -25.65 -0.39
N LEU A 27 -18.39 -25.13 -0.69
CA LEU A 27 -17.36 -25.85 -1.42
C LEU A 27 -16.46 -26.72 -0.50
N GLY A 28 -16.75 -26.79 0.80
CA GLY A 28 -15.95 -27.56 1.76
C GLY A 28 -14.51 -27.06 1.92
N LEU A 29 -14.25 -25.77 1.71
CA LEU A 29 -12.90 -25.23 1.81
C LEU A 29 -12.48 -25.02 3.28
N PRO A 30 -11.17 -25.22 3.61
CA PRO A 30 -10.68 -25.18 4.99
C PRO A 30 -10.61 -23.77 5.59
N PHE A 31 -10.90 -22.73 4.83
CA PHE A 31 -10.87 -21.34 5.28
C PHE A 31 -12.06 -20.55 4.76
N LEU A 32 -12.52 -19.60 5.58
CA LEU A 32 -13.74 -18.83 5.38
C LEU A 32 -13.41 -17.33 5.38
N PRO A 33 -13.08 -16.75 4.20
CA PRO A 33 -12.78 -15.33 4.10
C PRO A 33 -14.06 -14.48 4.19
N ASN A 34 -13.97 -13.38 4.93
CA ASN A 34 -15.00 -12.35 5.02
C ASN A 34 -14.31 -11.00 5.02
N TYR A 35 -14.75 -10.12 4.14
CA TYR A 35 -14.25 -8.75 4.12
C TYR A 35 -15.40 -7.73 4.03
N ILE A 36 -15.17 -6.59 4.67
CA ILE A 36 -16.00 -5.40 4.59
C ILE A 36 -15.10 -4.27 4.18
N ASP A 37 -15.48 -3.51 3.17
CA ASP A 37 -14.76 -2.33 2.74
C ASP A 37 -15.71 -1.15 2.53
N ALA A 38 -15.17 0.05 2.76
CA ALA A 38 -15.83 1.31 2.48
C ALA A 38 -14.86 2.29 1.85
N GLN A 39 -15.38 3.10 0.94
CA GLN A 39 -14.64 4.19 0.32
C GLN A 39 -15.51 5.41 0.17
N ALA A 40 -14.90 6.57 0.36
CA ALA A 40 -15.52 7.87 0.17
C ALA A 40 -14.56 8.80 -0.56
N LYS A 41 -15.08 9.58 -1.50
CA LYS A 41 -14.34 10.63 -2.20
C LYS A 41 -15.22 11.86 -2.29
N VAL A 42 -14.66 12.99 -1.88
CA VAL A 42 -15.31 14.29 -2.03
C VAL A 42 -14.37 15.18 -2.82
N ARG A 43 -14.88 15.86 -3.83
CA ARG A 43 -14.15 16.81 -4.64
C ARG A 43 -14.88 18.14 -4.58
N ILE A 44 -14.18 19.21 -4.19
CA ILE A 44 -14.71 20.55 -4.01
C ILE A 44 -13.95 21.47 -4.94
N ARG A 45 -14.64 22.18 -5.82
CA ARG A 45 -14.10 23.27 -6.62
C ARG A 45 -14.40 24.61 -5.94
N PHE A 46 -13.39 25.22 -5.35
CA PHE A 46 -13.52 26.55 -4.76
C PHE A 46 -13.63 27.63 -5.83
N SER A 47 -12.85 27.46 -6.92
CA SER A 47 -12.82 28.34 -8.07
C SER A 47 -12.52 27.56 -9.36
N GLN A 48 -12.38 28.24 -10.50
CA GLN A 48 -11.88 27.63 -11.74
C GLN A 48 -10.42 27.18 -11.64
N ARG A 49 -9.70 27.69 -10.64
CA ARG A 49 -8.26 27.41 -10.44
C ARG A 49 -7.99 26.51 -9.25
N ASP A 50 -8.92 26.35 -8.34
CA ASP A 50 -8.67 25.73 -7.03
C ASP A 50 -9.61 24.57 -6.78
N GLU A 51 -9.04 23.41 -6.51
CA GLU A 51 -9.74 22.17 -6.28
C GLU A 51 -9.16 21.42 -5.08
N LEU A 52 -10.01 20.93 -4.20
CA LEU A 52 -9.66 20.02 -3.12
C LEU A 52 -10.35 18.68 -3.36
N THR A 53 -9.57 17.61 -3.30
CA THR A 53 -10.08 16.24 -3.28
C THR A 53 -9.73 15.59 -1.94
N VAL A 54 -10.72 15.07 -1.24
CA VAL A 54 -10.53 14.23 -0.04
C VAL A 54 -10.95 12.81 -0.39
N LEU A 55 -10.11 11.84 -0.02
CA LEU A 55 -10.32 10.41 -0.21
C LEU A 55 -10.19 9.70 1.12
N ALA A 56 -11.11 8.77 1.40
CA ALA A 56 -11.04 7.85 2.53
C ALA A 56 -11.31 6.41 2.04
N LEU A 57 -10.48 5.48 2.48
CA LEU A 57 -10.61 4.04 2.23
C LEU A 57 -10.50 3.32 3.57
N ALA A 58 -11.37 2.34 3.81
CA ALA A 58 -11.30 1.48 4.99
C ALA A 58 -11.64 0.04 4.62
N GLY A 59 -11.01 -0.93 5.29
CA GLY A 59 -11.28 -2.34 5.07
C GLY A 59 -11.00 -3.17 6.32
N ILE A 60 -11.81 -4.20 6.51
CA ILE A 60 -11.62 -5.23 7.52
C ILE A 60 -11.69 -6.57 6.80
N ASP A 61 -10.58 -7.30 6.84
CA ASP A 61 -10.47 -8.65 6.29
C ASP A 61 -10.34 -9.64 7.44
N ASN A 62 -11.19 -10.66 7.46
CA ASN A 62 -11.15 -11.76 8.40
C ASN A 62 -11.06 -13.08 7.63
N MET A 63 -10.15 -13.94 8.02
CA MET A 63 -10.13 -15.33 7.58
C MET A 63 -10.25 -16.25 8.78
N ARG A 64 -11.39 -16.93 8.88
CA ARG A 64 -11.64 -17.97 9.88
C ARG A 64 -11.29 -19.35 9.30
N LEU A 65 -10.99 -20.29 10.15
CA LEU A 65 -10.80 -21.68 9.76
C LEU A 65 -12.16 -22.41 9.76
N ASN A 66 -12.36 -23.29 8.79
CA ASN A 66 -13.53 -24.17 8.69
C ASN A 66 -13.19 -25.52 9.32
N THR A 67 -13.26 -25.60 10.63
CA THR A 67 -12.91 -26.81 11.39
C THR A 67 -13.99 -27.88 11.36
N ASP A 68 -15.14 -27.61 10.75
CA ASP A 68 -16.24 -28.56 10.58
C ASP A 68 -15.94 -29.58 9.46
N GLU A 69 -15.13 -29.17 8.47
CA GLU A 69 -14.76 -30.02 7.34
C GLU A 69 -13.73 -31.06 7.73
N LYS A 70 -13.90 -32.26 7.17
CA LYS A 70 -13.05 -33.42 7.42
C LYS A 70 -12.39 -33.86 6.12
N GLY A 71 -11.24 -34.51 6.24
CA GLY A 71 -10.46 -35.05 5.12
C GLY A 71 -8.98 -34.79 5.34
N GLU A 72 -8.16 -35.73 4.88
CA GLU A 72 -6.71 -35.72 5.12
C GLU A 72 -6.04 -34.42 4.63
N GLU A 73 -6.38 -33.99 3.42
CA GLU A 73 -5.87 -32.72 2.85
C GLU A 73 -6.35 -31.49 3.64
N THR A 74 -7.63 -31.48 4.03
CA THR A 74 -8.23 -30.39 4.82
C THR A 74 -7.60 -30.31 6.21
N GLU A 75 -7.44 -31.44 6.90
CA GLU A 75 -6.79 -31.49 8.21
C GLU A 75 -5.33 -31.06 8.14
N TYR A 76 -4.61 -31.47 7.09
CA TYR A 76 -3.26 -31.02 6.83
C TYR A 76 -3.20 -29.47 6.66
N LEU A 77 -4.06 -28.88 5.81
CA LEU A 77 -4.15 -27.44 5.62
C LEU A 77 -4.52 -26.72 6.94
N LEU A 78 -5.51 -27.21 7.66
CA LEU A 78 -5.92 -26.66 8.95
C LEU A 78 -4.82 -26.77 10.02
N SER A 79 -3.88 -27.69 9.90
CA SER A 79 -2.78 -27.85 10.87
C SER A 79 -1.83 -26.64 10.89
N TYR A 80 -1.60 -25.98 9.77
CA TYR A 80 -0.65 -24.85 9.69
C TYR A 80 -1.28 -23.48 9.35
N LEU A 81 -2.50 -23.42 8.79
CA LEU A 81 -3.16 -22.15 8.50
C LEU A 81 -3.50 -21.40 9.79
N PRO A 82 -3.07 -20.13 9.93
CA PRO A 82 -3.50 -19.28 11.04
C PRO A 82 -4.86 -18.64 10.74
N ARG A 83 -5.55 -18.18 11.78
CA ARG A 83 -6.60 -17.17 11.64
C ARG A 83 -5.97 -15.83 11.35
N LEU A 84 -6.52 -15.11 10.38
CA LEU A 84 -6.04 -13.81 9.96
C LEU A 84 -7.11 -12.75 10.22
N ARG A 85 -6.68 -11.60 10.73
CA ARG A 85 -7.49 -10.40 10.77
C ARG A 85 -6.64 -9.20 10.38
N GLN A 86 -7.10 -8.48 9.37
CA GLN A 86 -6.46 -7.27 8.90
C GLN A 86 -7.46 -6.11 8.97
N GLU A 87 -7.00 -4.98 9.50
CA GLU A 87 -7.74 -3.74 9.55
C GLU A 87 -6.91 -2.68 8.83
N THR A 88 -7.50 -2.02 7.85
CA THR A 88 -6.82 -0.98 7.07
C THR A 88 -7.68 0.27 7.00
N PHE A 89 -7.04 1.42 7.05
CA PHE A 89 -7.65 2.64 6.56
C PHE A 89 -6.59 3.56 5.93
N THR A 90 -7.02 4.35 4.97
CA THR A 90 -6.22 5.41 4.37
C THR A 90 -7.11 6.63 4.18
N VAL A 91 -6.62 7.78 4.60
CA VAL A 91 -7.25 9.07 4.34
C VAL A 91 -6.23 10.00 3.70
N GLY A 92 -6.66 10.79 2.72
CA GLY A 92 -5.81 11.77 2.07
C GLY A 92 -6.60 12.97 1.57
N ALA A 93 -5.91 14.11 1.55
CA ALA A 93 -6.40 15.34 0.97
C ALA A 93 -5.39 15.84 -0.07
N SER A 94 -5.86 16.18 -1.24
CA SER A 94 -5.07 16.69 -2.35
C SER A 94 -5.65 18.04 -2.79
N TYR A 95 -4.90 19.11 -2.58
CA TYR A 95 -5.22 20.44 -3.07
C TYR A 95 -4.48 20.70 -4.38
N ARG A 96 -5.19 21.17 -5.40
CA ARG A 96 -4.64 21.50 -6.71
C ARG A 96 -4.97 22.94 -7.09
N HIS A 97 -3.92 23.66 -7.51
CA HIS A 97 -4.01 25.02 -8.04
C HIS A 97 -3.58 25.04 -9.50
N TYR A 98 -4.40 25.64 -10.36
CA TYR A 98 -4.13 25.83 -11.78
C TYR A 98 -3.71 27.27 -12.06
N ALA A 99 -2.49 27.47 -12.54
CA ALA A 99 -1.91 28.76 -12.88
C ALA A 99 -1.43 28.77 -14.34
N GLY A 100 -2.33 29.07 -15.26
CA GLY A 100 -2.04 29.07 -16.69
C GLY A 100 -1.61 27.69 -17.20
N ARG A 101 -0.32 27.53 -17.54
CA ARG A 101 0.25 26.26 -18.03
C ARG A 101 0.74 25.35 -16.92
N HIS A 102 0.59 25.75 -15.68
CA HIS A 102 1.09 25.05 -14.50
C HIS A 102 -0.08 24.47 -13.68
N ALA A 103 0.11 23.30 -13.13
CA ALA A 103 -0.78 22.70 -12.15
C ALA A 103 0.03 22.26 -10.94
N GLN A 104 -0.14 22.94 -9.84
CA GLN A 104 0.52 22.66 -8.57
C GLN A 104 -0.40 21.77 -7.72
N THR A 105 0.14 20.71 -7.15
CA THR A 105 -0.63 19.78 -6.33
C THR A 105 0.11 19.52 -5.03
N VAL A 106 -0.57 19.68 -3.90
CA VAL A 106 -0.07 19.30 -2.58
C VAL A 106 -0.98 18.22 -2.02
N THR A 107 -0.41 17.11 -1.64
CA THR A 107 -1.16 15.95 -1.11
C THR A 107 -0.61 15.57 0.26
N LEU A 108 -1.50 15.50 1.24
CA LEU A 108 -1.24 14.93 2.57
C LEU A 108 -2.05 13.63 2.69
N SER A 109 -1.41 12.55 3.12
CA SER A 109 -2.09 11.27 3.33
C SER A 109 -1.60 10.57 4.59
N HIS A 110 -2.49 9.78 5.18
CA HIS A 110 -2.18 8.89 6.29
C HIS A 110 -2.78 7.52 6.03
N SER A 111 -1.98 6.47 6.22
CA SER A 111 -2.38 5.07 6.10
C SER A 111 -2.10 4.33 7.40
N TYR A 112 -3.01 3.44 7.75
CA TYR A 112 -2.95 2.55 8.90
C TYR A 112 -3.21 1.12 8.46
N LEU A 113 -2.40 0.18 8.93
CA LEU A 113 -2.54 -1.25 8.72
C LEU A 113 -2.29 -1.97 10.05
N ASN A 114 -3.20 -2.84 10.47
CA ASN A 114 -3.06 -3.69 11.66
C ASN A 114 -3.35 -5.14 11.25
N ASN A 115 -2.30 -5.95 11.26
CA ASN A 115 -2.37 -7.39 10.99
C ASN A 115 -2.31 -8.17 12.30
N ARG A 116 -3.22 -9.13 12.44
CA ARG A 116 -3.25 -10.08 13.56
C ARG A 116 -3.35 -11.49 13.02
N ASN A 117 -2.40 -12.34 13.40
CA ASN A 117 -2.39 -13.75 13.06
C ASN A 117 -2.38 -14.54 14.36
N THR A 118 -3.26 -15.53 14.45
CA THR A 118 -3.36 -16.39 15.64
C THR A 118 -3.49 -17.85 15.20
N LYS A 119 -2.73 -18.72 15.84
CA LYS A 119 -2.79 -20.17 15.61
C LYS A 119 -2.71 -20.89 16.92
N TYR A 120 -3.56 -21.90 17.08
CA TYR A 120 -3.56 -22.84 18.19
C TYR A 120 -3.26 -24.26 17.70
N LEU A 121 -2.63 -25.05 18.52
CA LEU A 121 -2.37 -26.47 18.28
C LEU A 121 -3.71 -27.21 18.13
N GLY A 122 -3.86 -28.02 17.07
CA GLY A 122 -5.13 -28.67 16.78
C GLY A 122 -6.31 -27.73 16.55
N ASN A 123 -6.09 -26.41 16.39
CA ASN A 123 -7.12 -25.37 16.34
C ASN A 123 -7.96 -25.25 17.63
N ASP A 124 -7.47 -25.80 18.73
CA ASP A 124 -8.13 -25.77 20.04
C ASP A 124 -7.80 -24.46 20.78
N GLU A 125 -8.78 -23.59 20.91
CA GLU A 125 -8.68 -22.27 21.57
C GLU A 125 -9.08 -22.32 23.06
N SER A 126 -9.37 -23.50 23.61
CA SER A 126 -9.82 -23.64 24.98
C SER A 126 -8.75 -23.29 26.01
N SER A 127 -7.46 -23.34 25.65
CA SER A 127 -6.32 -23.02 26.51
C SER A 127 -5.28 -22.16 25.79
N GLU A 128 -4.69 -21.20 26.49
CA GLU A 128 -3.51 -20.45 26.03
C GLU A 128 -2.27 -21.36 25.90
N ASP A 129 -2.25 -22.53 26.51
CA ASP A 129 -1.17 -23.50 26.34
C ASP A 129 -1.11 -24.07 24.92
N ASN A 130 -2.24 -24.09 24.22
CA ASN A 130 -2.34 -24.48 22.83
C ASN A 130 -1.89 -23.38 21.85
N LEU A 131 -1.61 -22.17 22.34
CA LEU A 131 -1.18 -21.06 21.48
C LEU A 131 0.19 -21.35 20.88
N THR A 132 0.26 -21.42 19.55
CA THR A 132 1.49 -21.65 18.78
C THR A 132 1.99 -20.40 18.08
N LEU A 133 1.08 -19.51 17.66
CA LEU A 133 1.40 -18.24 17.02
C LEU A 133 0.44 -17.15 17.47
N ARG A 134 0.98 -16.04 17.94
CA ARG A 134 0.28 -14.77 18.07
C ARG A 134 1.16 -13.66 17.53
N LEU A 135 0.74 -13.09 16.39
CA LEU A 135 1.42 -11.97 15.76
C LEU A 135 0.46 -10.78 15.71
N ARG A 136 0.98 -9.62 16.09
CA ARG A 136 0.31 -8.34 15.84
C ARG A 136 1.31 -7.35 15.27
N ALA A 137 1.11 -6.95 14.01
CA ALA A 137 1.92 -5.98 13.33
C ALA A 137 1.09 -4.75 12.95
N VAL A 138 1.51 -3.58 13.39
CA VAL A 138 0.87 -2.29 13.08
C VAL A 138 1.85 -1.45 12.28
N LYS A 139 1.40 -0.97 11.12
CA LYS A 139 2.14 -0.04 10.27
C LYS A 139 1.30 1.21 10.05
N GLN A 140 1.92 2.37 10.27
CA GLN A 140 1.34 3.66 9.95
C GLN A 140 2.30 4.40 9.02
N LYS A 141 1.78 5.15 8.06
CA LYS A 141 2.58 6.02 7.20
C LYS A 141 1.82 7.32 6.96
N THR A 142 2.47 8.45 7.26
CA THR A 142 2.03 9.77 6.86
C THR A 142 2.95 10.27 5.76
N SER A 143 2.39 10.83 4.67
CA SER A 143 3.16 11.36 3.55
C SER A 143 2.65 12.73 3.15
N LEU A 144 3.57 13.65 2.94
CA LEU A 144 3.33 14.95 2.32
C LEU A 144 4.06 14.97 0.99
N ARG A 145 3.36 15.28 -0.11
CA ARG A 145 3.90 15.36 -1.45
C ARG A 145 3.49 16.69 -2.08
N ALA A 146 4.44 17.39 -2.65
CA ALA A 146 4.20 18.57 -3.47
C ALA A 146 4.77 18.34 -4.86
N GLU A 147 3.98 18.62 -5.89
CA GLU A 147 4.38 18.47 -7.29
C GLU A 147 3.87 19.63 -8.13
N ASN A 148 4.62 19.95 -9.15
CA ASN A 148 4.22 20.87 -10.19
C ASN A 148 4.26 20.16 -11.55
N ARG A 149 3.26 20.41 -12.38
CA ARG A 149 3.19 19.97 -13.77
C ARG A 149 3.10 21.20 -14.66
N SER A 150 4.01 21.31 -15.62
CA SER A 150 4.10 22.42 -16.56
C SER A 150 3.92 21.95 -18.00
N HIS A 151 2.93 22.48 -18.71
CA HIS A 151 2.70 22.18 -20.13
C HIS A 151 3.41 23.23 -20.98
N LEU A 152 4.47 22.83 -21.68
CA LEU A 152 5.35 23.70 -22.48
C LEU A 152 5.33 23.26 -23.94
N GLY A 153 4.23 23.55 -24.63
CA GLY A 153 3.99 23.09 -26.00
C GLY A 153 3.85 21.58 -26.03
N ARG A 154 4.78 20.88 -26.67
CA ARG A 154 4.80 19.41 -26.80
C ARG A 154 5.45 18.71 -25.61
N TRP A 155 5.99 19.47 -24.68
CA TRP A 155 6.62 18.97 -23.47
C TRP A 155 5.69 19.13 -22.28
N THR A 156 5.69 18.11 -21.42
CA THR A 156 5.12 18.20 -20.08
C THR A 156 6.24 17.92 -19.09
N LEU A 157 6.61 18.93 -18.32
CA LEU A 157 7.56 18.78 -17.23
C LEU A 157 6.80 18.47 -15.94
N ARG A 158 7.29 17.50 -15.17
CA ARG A 158 6.78 17.13 -13.86
C ARG A 158 7.93 17.12 -12.86
N GLU A 159 7.75 17.82 -11.76
CA GLU A 159 8.74 17.90 -10.70
C GLU A 159 8.06 17.84 -9.35
N GLY A 160 8.73 17.32 -8.34
CA GLY A 160 8.12 17.25 -7.02
C GLY A 160 9.05 16.73 -5.94
N VAL A 161 8.57 16.91 -4.72
CA VAL A 161 9.22 16.47 -3.49
C VAL A 161 8.24 15.68 -2.64
N GLU A 162 8.75 14.77 -1.85
CA GLU A 162 7.98 13.94 -0.94
C GLU A 162 8.71 13.82 0.40
N LEU A 163 7.95 13.93 1.48
CA LEU A 163 8.39 13.64 2.85
C LEU A 163 7.42 12.61 3.43
N SER A 164 7.94 11.58 4.09
CA SER A 164 7.11 10.58 4.73
C SER A 164 7.68 10.15 6.08
N TYR A 165 6.78 9.83 7.00
CA TYR A 165 7.12 9.22 8.27
C TYR A 165 6.34 7.91 8.41
N SER A 166 7.06 6.84 8.66
CA SER A 166 6.49 5.50 8.90
C SER A 166 6.77 5.09 10.33
N HIS A 167 5.75 4.55 11.00
CA HIS A 167 5.88 3.92 12.31
C HIS A 167 5.41 2.46 12.20
N TYR A 168 6.28 1.55 12.62
CA TYR A 168 6.01 0.12 12.61
C TYR A 168 6.22 -0.47 13.99
N THR A 169 5.28 -1.29 14.44
CA THR A 169 5.41 -2.10 15.64
C THR A 169 5.03 -3.53 15.33
N ASN A 170 5.80 -4.48 15.85
CA ASN A 170 5.49 -5.90 15.77
C ASN A 170 5.63 -6.52 17.16
N ARG A 171 4.69 -7.40 17.50
CA ARG A 171 4.76 -8.31 18.63
C ARG A 171 4.47 -9.70 18.11
N THR A 172 5.45 -10.59 18.23
CA THR A 172 5.34 -11.97 17.78
C THR A 172 5.67 -12.90 18.92
N PHE A 173 4.74 -13.78 19.21
CA PHE A 173 4.94 -14.97 20.00
C PHE A 173 4.81 -16.19 19.09
N ARG A 174 5.78 -17.11 19.13
CA ARG A 174 5.73 -18.37 18.42
C ARG A 174 6.29 -19.50 19.29
N ARG A 175 5.55 -20.60 19.39
CA ARG A 175 5.96 -21.83 20.08
C ARG A 175 6.24 -22.90 19.04
N PHE A 176 7.34 -23.59 19.21
CA PHE A 176 7.77 -24.71 18.38
C PHE A 176 7.67 -26.01 19.17
N PHE A 177 7.18 -27.06 18.54
CA PHE A 177 7.01 -28.38 19.13
C PHE A 177 7.90 -29.47 18.47
N ALA A 178 8.82 -29.07 17.56
CA ALA A 178 9.75 -29.98 16.90
C ALA A 178 10.94 -30.34 17.81
N GLU A 179 11.94 -31.07 17.29
CA GLU A 179 13.15 -31.53 17.98
C GLU A 179 13.86 -30.48 18.83
N GLN A 180 13.67 -29.20 18.53
CA GLN A 180 14.06 -28.04 19.34
C GLN A 180 12.80 -27.34 19.85
N ALA A 181 12.14 -27.95 20.85
CA ALA A 181 11.01 -27.29 21.50
C ALA A 181 11.47 -25.95 22.12
N GLY A 182 10.72 -24.87 21.84
CA GLY A 182 11.10 -23.54 22.33
C GLY A 182 10.04 -22.51 22.04
N THR A 183 10.26 -21.31 22.60
CA THR A 183 9.41 -20.15 22.34
C THR A 183 10.24 -19.00 21.82
N LEU A 184 9.76 -18.37 20.76
CA LEU A 184 10.26 -17.09 20.25
C LEU A 184 9.27 -16.00 20.65
N ASN A 185 9.75 -15.02 21.39
CA ASN A 185 8.95 -13.86 21.79
C ASN A 185 9.78 -12.61 21.51
N TYR A 186 9.38 -11.83 20.52
CA TYR A 186 10.10 -10.60 20.19
C TYR A 186 9.14 -9.43 19.93
N ARG A 187 9.68 -8.24 20.11
CA ARG A 187 8.99 -6.98 19.86
C ARG A 187 9.88 -6.09 19.03
N THR A 188 9.29 -5.51 17.99
CA THR A 188 9.94 -4.53 17.14
C THR A 188 9.23 -3.20 17.27
N ARG A 189 10.00 -2.11 17.30
CA ARG A 189 9.52 -0.75 17.10
C ARG A 189 10.47 -0.04 16.17
N LEU A 190 9.96 0.42 15.03
CA LEU A 190 10.73 1.13 14.02
C LEU A 190 10.03 2.42 13.65
N GLY A 191 10.74 3.55 13.74
CA GLY A 191 10.37 4.83 13.15
C GLY A 191 11.27 5.09 11.96
N LEU A 192 10.72 5.53 10.83
CA LEU A 192 11.47 5.79 9.62
C LEU A 192 10.97 7.04 8.93
N THR A 193 11.85 8.02 8.77
CA THR A 193 11.62 9.21 7.94
C THR A 193 12.21 8.97 6.55
N GLY A 194 11.39 9.17 5.52
CA GLY A 194 11.81 9.08 4.13
C GLY A 194 11.58 10.39 3.42
N TRP A 195 12.46 10.75 2.50
CA TRP A 195 12.36 11.92 1.65
C TRP A 195 12.71 11.56 0.21
N GLY A 196 12.19 12.32 -0.74
CA GLY A 196 12.50 12.10 -2.14
C GLY A 196 12.20 13.33 -2.97
N ALA A 197 12.91 13.44 -4.10
CA ALA A 197 12.67 14.45 -5.12
C ALA A 197 12.73 13.81 -6.49
N PHE A 198 11.96 14.33 -7.44
CA PHE A 198 11.96 13.83 -8.81
C PHE A 198 11.76 14.96 -9.81
N VAL A 199 12.28 14.71 -11.01
CA VAL A 199 11.98 15.47 -12.22
C VAL A 199 11.77 14.50 -13.36
N ALA A 200 10.76 14.78 -14.21
CA ALA A 200 10.46 13.98 -15.39
C ALA A 200 9.93 14.89 -16.50
N ALA A 201 10.28 14.57 -17.72
CA ALA A 201 9.80 15.24 -18.92
C ALA A 201 9.13 14.23 -19.84
N ASP A 202 7.95 14.58 -20.34
CA ASP A 202 7.21 13.84 -21.35
C ASP A 202 7.18 14.67 -22.63
N TYR A 203 7.50 14.07 -23.74
CA TYR A 203 7.40 14.66 -25.07
C TYR A 203 6.36 13.93 -25.91
N ALA A 204 5.49 14.66 -26.59
CA ALA A 204 4.58 14.11 -27.58
C ALA A 204 4.86 14.74 -28.96
N SER A 205 4.96 13.92 -30.01
CA SER A 205 5.11 14.42 -31.39
C SER A 205 3.84 15.13 -31.87
N ALA A 206 3.95 15.87 -32.97
CA ALA A 206 2.84 16.68 -33.51
C ALA A 206 1.65 15.84 -33.98
N ASP A 207 1.92 14.63 -34.40
CA ASP A 207 0.97 13.65 -34.92
C ASP A 207 0.50 12.65 -33.83
N ASP A 208 0.91 12.90 -32.55
CA ASP A 208 0.65 12.04 -31.39
C ASP A 208 1.10 10.58 -31.56
N GLN A 209 1.89 10.27 -32.61
CA GLN A 209 2.39 8.91 -32.85
C GLN A 209 3.52 8.53 -31.90
N LEU A 210 4.40 9.49 -31.55
CA LEU A 210 5.52 9.25 -30.64
C LEU A 210 5.31 9.94 -29.30
N THR A 211 5.42 9.18 -28.23
CA THR A 211 5.54 9.70 -26.86
C THR A 211 6.83 9.18 -26.24
N VAL A 212 7.64 10.08 -25.70
CA VAL A 212 8.87 9.76 -24.97
C VAL A 212 8.77 10.35 -23.58
N SER A 213 9.06 9.54 -22.56
CA SER A 213 9.15 9.99 -21.16
C SER A 213 10.53 9.66 -20.62
N ALA A 214 11.16 10.63 -19.96
CA ALA A 214 12.40 10.42 -19.23
C ALA A 214 12.35 11.15 -17.89
N GLY A 215 12.94 10.55 -16.87
CA GLY A 215 12.96 11.15 -15.54
C GLY A 215 13.99 10.52 -14.62
N ILE A 216 14.27 11.23 -13.55
CA ILE A 216 15.12 10.76 -12.47
C ILE A 216 14.45 11.05 -11.13
N ARG A 217 14.58 10.14 -10.20
CA ARG A 217 14.16 10.28 -8.82
C ARG A 217 15.35 9.98 -7.90
N ALA A 218 15.48 10.76 -6.84
CA ALA A 218 16.40 10.53 -5.75
C ALA A 218 15.59 10.31 -4.48
N ASP A 219 15.83 9.21 -3.77
CA ASP A 219 15.20 8.87 -2.51
C ASP A 219 16.23 8.79 -1.40
N GLY A 220 15.82 9.06 -0.17
CA GLY A 220 16.64 8.90 1.02
C GLY A 220 15.79 8.55 2.23
N SER A 221 16.44 8.04 3.28
CA SER A 221 15.79 7.75 4.56
C SER A 221 16.79 7.79 5.71
N ASP A 222 16.29 7.98 6.92
CA ASP A 222 17.07 7.97 8.16
C ASP A 222 17.39 6.55 8.68
N PHE A 223 17.14 5.50 7.88
CA PHE A 223 17.37 4.11 8.29
C PHE A 223 18.86 3.80 8.51
N SER A 224 19.73 4.30 7.64
CA SER A 224 21.19 4.11 7.74
C SER A 224 21.94 5.25 7.07
N ALA A 225 23.22 5.39 7.37
CA ALA A 225 24.09 6.38 6.71
C ALA A 225 24.14 6.22 5.18
N GLU A 226 24.00 5.00 4.68
CA GLU A 226 23.96 4.67 3.25
C GLU A 226 22.63 5.19 2.64
N THR A 227 21.48 4.86 3.26
CA THR A 227 20.17 5.26 2.77
C THR A 227 19.88 6.74 2.98
N ALA A 228 20.62 7.41 3.86
CA ALA A 228 20.51 8.86 4.06
C ALA A 228 21.07 9.70 2.89
N ARG A 229 21.85 9.07 1.98
CA ARG A 229 22.47 9.75 0.84
C ARG A 229 21.64 9.56 -0.43
N PRO A 230 20.85 10.57 -0.87
CA PRO A 230 19.92 10.42 -2.00
C PRO A 230 20.61 10.05 -3.33
N TRP A 231 21.88 10.45 -3.52
CA TRP A 231 22.64 10.14 -4.71
C TRP A 231 23.05 8.66 -4.84
N HIS A 232 22.98 7.88 -3.76
CA HIS A 232 23.16 6.42 -3.79
C HIS A 232 21.88 5.68 -4.23
N GLN A 233 20.75 6.37 -4.26
CA GLN A 233 19.45 5.82 -4.62
C GLN A 233 18.82 6.57 -5.81
N LEU A 234 19.65 6.95 -6.78
CA LEU A 234 19.18 7.57 -8.01
C LEU A 234 18.46 6.55 -8.88
N SER A 235 17.24 6.87 -9.25
CA SER A 235 16.32 6.01 -10.00
C SER A 235 15.99 6.65 -11.36
N PRO A 236 16.88 6.57 -12.38
CA PRO A 236 16.59 6.99 -13.73
C PRO A 236 15.56 6.07 -14.37
N ARG A 237 14.67 6.64 -15.19
CA ARG A 237 13.61 5.93 -15.91
C ARG A 237 13.41 6.55 -17.27
N ALA A 238 13.18 5.70 -18.27
CA ALA A 238 12.83 6.15 -19.60
C ALA A 238 11.77 5.21 -20.19
N SER A 239 10.88 5.76 -21.00
CA SER A 239 9.93 4.98 -21.80
C SER A 239 9.67 5.66 -23.13
N VAL A 240 9.38 4.83 -24.12
CA VAL A 240 8.98 5.26 -25.46
C VAL A 240 7.73 4.48 -25.85
N ARG A 241 6.80 5.18 -26.48
CA ARG A 241 5.60 4.61 -27.10
C ARG A 241 5.51 5.15 -28.51
N TYR A 242 5.30 4.25 -29.48
CA TYR A 242 5.14 4.60 -30.87
C TYR A 242 3.91 3.90 -31.45
N ALA A 243 2.98 4.67 -32.00
CA ALA A 243 1.82 4.18 -32.71
C ALA A 243 2.22 3.89 -34.16
N LEU A 244 2.44 2.61 -34.50
CA LEU A 244 2.77 2.17 -35.85
C LEU A 244 1.59 2.34 -36.84
N SER A 245 0.37 2.21 -36.32
CA SER A 245 -0.88 2.42 -37.05
C SER A 245 -2.02 2.62 -36.06
N GLU A 246 -3.23 2.88 -36.51
CA GLU A 246 -4.45 2.97 -35.69
C GLU A 246 -4.71 1.69 -34.84
N ARG A 247 -4.15 0.55 -35.25
CA ARG A 247 -4.36 -0.77 -34.62
C ARG A 247 -3.16 -1.25 -33.82
N TRP A 248 -1.97 -0.74 -34.07
CA TRP A 248 -0.74 -1.24 -33.48
C TRP A 248 0.04 -0.14 -32.77
N THR A 249 0.36 -0.38 -31.52
CA THR A 249 1.23 0.47 -30.72
C THR A 249 2.34 -0.39 -30.12
N VAL A 250 3.58 0.07 -30.23
CA VAL A 250 4.75 -0.53 -29.58
C VAL A 250 5.17 0.36 -28.44
N ALA A 251 5.51 -0.23 -27.29
CA ALA A 251 6.02 0.49 -26.13
C ALA A 251 7.20 -0.28 -25.53
N ALA A 252 8.20 0.48 -25.07
CA ALA A 252 9.34 -0.03 -24.33
C ALA A 252 9.61 0.88 -23.12
N SER A 253 10.07 0.29 -22.02
CA SER A 253 10.47 1.04 -20.84
C SER A 253 11.65 0.38 -20.14
N ALA A 254 12.53 1.21 -19.55
CA ALA A 254 13.63 0.78 -18.72
C ALA A 254 13.79 1.73 -17.53
N GLY A 255 14.24 1.21 -16.40
CA GLY A 255 14.47 2.03 -15.21
C GLY A 255 15.15 1.28 -14.09
N LEU A 256 15.80 2.06 -13.25
CA LEU A 256 16.37 1.59 -11.99
C LEU A 256 15.41 1.95 -10.85
N TYR A 257 15.26 1.02 -9.90
CA TYR A 257 14.34 1.19 -8.78
C TYR A 257 15.03 0.74 -7.49
N TYR A 258 14.91 1.55 -6.45
CA TYR A 258 15.37 1.22 -5.11
C TYR A 258 14.18 1.06 -4.19
N GLN A 259 14.23 0.05 -3.35
CA GLN A 259 13.22 -0.21 -2.34
C GLN A 259 13.89 -0.71 -1.06
N LEU A 260 13.48 -0.15 0.08
CA LEU A 260 13.87 -0.70 1.37
C LEU A 260 13.25 -2.10 1.56
N PRO A 261 13.96 -3.02 2.24
CA PRO A 261 13.37 -4.28 2.66
C PRO A 261 12.08 -4.08 3.45
N PRO A 262 11.20 -5.10 3.54
CA PRO A 262 10.00 -5.01 4.36
C PRO A 262 10.33 -4.75 5.82
N PHE A 263 9.48 -4.01 6.53
CA PHE A 263 9.71 -3.62 7.93
C PHE A 263 9.87 -4.81 8.87
N THR A 264 9.31 -5.97 8.53
CA THR A 264 9.51 -7.23 9.26
C THR A 264 10.96 -7.69 9.26
N ALA A 265 11.70 -7.42 8.17
CA ALA A 265 13.12 -7.72 8.07
C ALA A 265 14.00 -6.62 8.69
N LEU A 266 13.63 -5.35 8.48
CA LEU A 266 14.40 -4.20 9.00
C LEU A 266 14.35 -4.08 10.53
N GLY A 267 13.27 -4.50 11.14
CA GLY A 267 13.04 -4.35 12.58
C GLY A 267 13.23 -5.64 13.38
N PHE A 268 13.80 -6.68 12.80
CA PHE A 268 14.10 -7.92 13.53
C PHE A 268 15.39 -7.73 14.32
N GLU A 269 15.28 -7.80 15.65
CA GLU A 269 16.41 -7.87 16.58
C GLU A 269 16.40 -9.27 17.18
N ASN A 270 17.50 -10.02 17.02
CA ASN A 270 17.67 -11.28 17.74
C ASN A 270 18.00 -10.95 19.21
N GLY A 271 17.63 -11.85 20.14
CA GLY A 271 17.80 -11.61 21.58
C GLY A 271 19.24 -11.46 22.08
N GLN A 272 20.21 -11.31 21.15
CA GLN A 272 21.63 -11.07 21.43
C GLN A 272 22.08 -9.64 21.04
N GLY A 273 21.17 -8.77 20.55
CA GLY A 273 21.43 -7.39 20.13
C GLY A 273 21.82 -7.25 18.69
#